data_0132eb6cf99d350fb8b46e232141b409
#
_entry.id   0132eb6cf99d350fb8b46e232141b409
#
_cell.length_a   1.000
_cell.length_b   1.000
_cell.length_c   1.000
_cell.angle_alpha   90.00
_cell.angle_beta   90.00
_cell.angle_gamma   90.00
#
_symmetry.space_group_name_H-M   'P 1'
#
loop_
_entity.id
_entity.type
_entity.pdbx_description
1 polymer ?
#
loop_
_entity_poly.entity_id
_entity_poly.type
_entity_poly.pdbx_seq_one_letter_code
_entity_poly.pdbx_strand_id
1 'polypeptide(L)' 'TFMETFALSSLEPGRKGRVKRLLTEGRMRRRLQDIGLIEGTGVECLFRAFGGETSAYLIRGAVIALRAEDGNTVLVEPV' A
#
# COMPACT_ATOMS: atom_id res chain seq x y z
N THR A 1 1.35 7.37 22.58
CA THR A 1 0.35 6.73 21.74
C THR A 1 1.03 5.92 20.65
N PHE A 2 0.68 4.68 20.55
CA PHE A 2 1.25 3.81 19.52
C PHE A 2 0.49 3.98 18.22
N MET A 3 1.24 4.13 17.15
CA MET A 3 0.72 4.03 15.80
C MET A 3 1.00 2.62 15.33
N GLU A 4 -0.02 1.81 15.23
CA GLU A 4 0.15 0.45 14.74
C GLU A 4 0.44 0.46 13.24
N THR A 5 1.40 -0.36 12.83
CA THR A 5 1.64 -0.57 11.42
C THR A 5 0.95 -1.87 10.99
N PHE A 6 0.50 -1.89 9.76
CA PHE A 6 -0.14 -3.07 9.19
C PHE A 6 0.17 -3.13 7.70
N ALA A 7 -0.10 -4.29 7.10
CA ALA A 7 0.17 -4.45 5.69
C ALA A 7 -0.78 -3.59 4.86
N LEU A 8 -0.26 -3.04 3.77
CA LEU A 8 -1.07 -2.25 2.85
C LEU A 8 -2.28 -3.04 2.35
N SER A 9 -2.12 -4.36 2.16
CA SER A 9 -3.21 -5.22 1.74
C SER A 9 -4.37 -5.28 2.74
N SER A 10 -4.11 -4.88 3.99
CA SER A 10 -5.16 -4.83 5.03
C SER A 10 -5.88 -3.49 5.09
N LEU A 11 -5.42 -2.51 4.30
CA LEU A 11 -6.07 -1.20 4.26
C LEU A 11 -7.43 -1.35 3.57
N GLU A 12 -8.48 -1.01 4.29
CA GLU A 12 -9.84 -1.18 3.77
C GLU A 12 -10.22 -0.10 2.76
N PRO A 13 -11.14 -0.42 1.84
CA PRO A 13 -11.64 0.58 0.90
C PRO A 13 -12.17 1.82 1.60
N GLY A 14 -11.78 2.98 1.09
CA GLY A 14 -12.15 4.27 1.67
C GLY A 14 -11.22 4.73 2.78
N ARG A 15 -10.27 3.91 3.19
CA ARG A 15 -9.32 4.28 4.24
C ARG A 15 -8.02 4.79 3.66
N LYS A 16 -7.36 5.62 4.43
CA LYS A 16 -6.06 6.20 4.07
C LYS A 16 -4.99 5.71 5.02
N GLY A 17 -3.78 5.60 4.52
CA GLY A 17 -2.64 5.25 5.32
C GLY A 17 -1.40 5.98 4.81
N ARG A 18 -0.33 5.87 5.55
CA ARG A 18 0.97 6.43 5.16
C ARG A 18 1.99 5.31 5.16
N VAL A 19 2.76 5.22 4.09
CA VAL A 19 3.80 4.20 3.99
C VAL A 19 4.83 4.41 5.08
N LYS A 20 5.04 3.38 5.88
CA LYS A 20 6.02 3.42 6.96
C LYS A 20 7.30 2.72 6.55
N ARG A 21 7.18 1.58 5.89
CA ARG A 21 8.33 0.77 5.54
C ARG A 21 7.99 -0.19 4.40
N LEU A 22 8.98 -0.43 3.55
CA LEU A 22 8.88 -1.47 2.52
C LEU A 22 9.71 -2.67 2.97
N LEU A 23 9.05 -3.82 3.10
CA LEU A 23 9.72 -5.08 3.36
C LEU A 23 10.03 -5.81 2.07
N THR A 24 9.52 -5.29 0.96
CA THR A 24 9.71 -5.84 -0.38
C THR A 24 11.19 -5.82 -0.76
N GLU A 25 11.62 -6.84 -1.46
CA GLU A 25 13.01 -6.96 -1.93
C GLU A 25 13.09 -7.09 -3.43
N GLY A 26 14.27 -6.87 -3.97
CA GLY A 26 14.57 -7.09 -5.37
C GLY A 26 13.86 -6.14 -6.33
N ARG A 27 13.49 -6.68 -7.48
CA ARG A 27 12.85 -5.87 -8.54
C ARG A 27 11.52 -5.28 -8.12
N MET A 28 10.77 -6.00 -7.34
CA MET A 28 9.47 -5.51 -6.90
C MET A 28 9.63 -4.29 -5.99
N ARG A 29 10.64 -4.27 -5.15
CA ARG A 29 10.92 -3.11 -4.30
C ARG A 29 11.19 -1.86 -5.16
N ARG A 30 12.02 -2.01 -6.18
CA ARG A 30 12.31 -0.90 -7.10
C ARG A 30 11.04 -0.43 -7.80
N ARG A 31 10.24 -1.38 -8.26
CA ARG A 31 9.00 -1.06 -8.97
C ARG A 31 8.03 -0.29 -8.07
N LEU A 32 7.89 -0.71 -6.82
CA LEU A 32 7.02 -0.02 -5.88
C LEU A 32 7.54 1.39 -5.58
N GLN A 33 8.85 1.54 -5.46
CA GLN A 33 9.44 2.85 -5.25
C GLN A 33 9.23 3.76 -6.46
N ASP A 34 9.32 3.22 -7.65
CA ASP A 34 9.12 3.98 -8.87
C ASP A 34 7.69 4.52 -9.00
N ILE A 35 6.72 3.79 -8.51
CA ILE A 35 5.32 4.26 -8.51
C ILE A 35 4.99 5.17 -7.33
N GLY A 36 5.95 5.40 -6.44
CA GLY A 36 5.80 6.35 -5.36
C GLY A 36 5.57 5.77 -3.98
N LEU A 37 5.64 4.44 -3.83
CA LEU A 37 5.50 3.81 -2.52
C LEU A 37 6.81 3.90 -1.76
N ILE A 38 7.10 5.07 -1.28
CA ILE A 38 8.27 5.33 -0.45
C ILE A 38 7.81 5.75 0.95
N GLU A 39 8.72 5.69 1.90
CA GLU A 39 8.42 6.07 3.27
C GLU A 39 7.84 7.48 3.33
N GLY A 40 6.72 7.61 4.04
CA GLY A 40 6.03 8.89 4.19
C GLY A 40 4.96 9.18 3.16
N THR A 41 4.84 8.36 2.11
CA THR A 41 3.83 8.58 1.06
C THR A 41 2.44 8.20 1.58
N GLY A 42 1.47 9.09 1.36
CA GLY A 42 0.07 8.79 1.65
C GLY A 42 -0.53 7.91 0.59
N VAL A 43 -1.34 6.94 1.00
CA VAL A 43 -2.05 6.05 0.09
C VAL A 43 -3.50 5.95 0.54
N GLU A 44 -4.38 5.70 -0.40
CA GLU A 44 -5.79 5.49 -0.11
C GLU A 44 -6.24 4.24 -0.85
N CYS A 45 -6.90 3.33 -0.14
CA CYS A 45 -7.50 2.17 -0.79
C CYS A 45 -8.82 2.59 -1.41
N LEU A 46 -8.94 2.42 -2.72
CA LEU A 46 -10.15 2.80 -3.44
C LEU A 46 -11.16 1.67 -3.46
N PHE A 47 -10.72 0.47 -3.82
CA PHE A 47 -11.60 -0.70 -3.82
C PHE A 47 -10.76 -1.97 -3.88
N ARG A 48 -11.44 -3.08 -3.57
CA ARG A 48 -10.85 -4.42 -3.69
C ARG A 48 -11.60 -5.18 -4.77
N ALA A 49 -10.88 -6.02 -5.48
CA ALA A 49 -11.44 -6.84 -6.56
C ALA A 49 -11.01 -8.29 -6.37
N PHE A 50 -11.74 -9.20 -7.02
CA PHE A 50 -11.43 -10.64 -7.03
C PHE A 50 -11.29 -11.23 -5.63
N GLY A 51 -12.25 -10.92 -4.76
CA GLY A 51 -12.24 -11.46 -3.39
C GLY A 51 -11.08 -10.99 -2.53
N GLY A 52 -10.47 -9.86 -2.89
CA GLY A 52 -9.35 -9.31 -2.14
C GLY A 52 -7.99 -9.65 -2.71
N GLU A 53 -7.94 -10.36 -3.84
CA GLU A 53 -6.66 -10.70 -4.47
C GLU A 53 -5.95 -9.48 -5.03
N THR A 54 -6.73 -8.48 -5.46
CA THR A 54 -6.18 -7.26 -6.04
C THR A 54 -6.93 -6.07 -5.45
N SER A 55 -6.20 -5.02 -5.15
CA SER A 55 -6.79 -3.78 -4.65
C SER A 55 -6.25 -2.61 -5.45
N ALA A 56 -7.09 -1.59 -5.62
CA ALA A 56 -6.68 -0.36 -6.27
C ALA A 56 -6.40 0.69 -5.21
N TYR A 57 -5.27 1.36 -5.36
CA TYR A 57 -4.83 2.41 -4.43
C TYR A 57 -4.57 3.70 -5.17
N LEU A 58 -4.90 4.79 -4.52
CA LEU A 58 -4.56 6.12 -5.02
C LEU A 58 -3.22 6.49 -4.37
N ILE A 59 -2.20 6.61 -5.19
CA ILE A 59 -0.83 6.90 -4.76
C ILE A 59 -0.32 8.06 -5.59
N ARG A 60 -0.07 9.19 -4.92
CA ARG A 60 0.48 10.40 -5.56
C ARG A 60 -0.33 10.82 -6.80
N GLY A 61 -1.65 10.72 -6.70
CA GLY A 61 -2.54 11.13 -7.78
C GLY A 61 -2.77 10.09 -8.87
N ALA A 62 -2.13 8.93 -8.77
CA ALA A 62 -2.29 7.84 -9.74
C ALA A 62 -3.01 6.67 -9.10
N VAL A 63 -3.87 6.01 -9.88
CA VAL A 63 -4.55 4.79 -9.43
C VAL A 63 -3.69 3.60 -9.82
N ILE A 64 -3.23 2.86 -8.82
CA ILE A 64 -2.34 1.71 -9.01
C ILE A 64 -3.01 0.47 -8.44
N ALA A 65 -3.04 -0.60 -9.23
CA ALA A 65 -3.55 -1.89 -8.77
C ALA A 65 -2.39 -2.75 -8.27
N LEU A 66 -2.54 -3.31 -7.08
CA LEU A 66 -1.54 -4.19 -6.50
C LEU A 66 -2.21 -5.48 -6.04
N ARG A 67 -1.50 -6.57 -6.23
CA ARG A 67 -1.94 -7.86 -5.69
C ARG A 67 -1.73 -7.88 -4.18
N ALA A 68 -2.53 -8.67 -3.48
CA ALA A 68 -2.41 -8.80 -2.04
C ALA A 68 -1.01 -9.25 -1.62
N GLU A 69 -0.40 -10.16 -2.38
CA GLU A 69 0.95 -10.64 -2.08
C GLU A 69 1.98 -9.52 -2.10
N ASP A 70 1.80 -8.54 -2.98
CA ASP A 70 2.70 -7.38 -3.04
C ASP A 70 2.38 -6.38 -1.93
N GLY A 71 1.10 -6.17 -1.66
CA GLY A 71 0.68 -5.28 -0.58
C GLY A 71 1.08 -5.79 0.80
N ASN A 72 1.23 -7.11 0.95
CA ASN A 72 1.66 -7.70 2.22
C ASN A 72 3.07 -7.29 2.62
N THR A 73 3.87 -6.83 1.68
CA THR A 73 5.26 -6.43 1.95
C THR A 73 5.43 -4.94 2.17
N VAL A 74 4.34 -4.19 2.16
CA VAL A 74 4.36 -2.75 2.42
C VAL A 74 3.67 -2.50 3.75
N LEU A 75 4.38 -1.88 4.70
CA LEU A 75 3.81 -1.53 5.98
C LEU A 75 3.34 -0.08 5.95
N VAL A 76 2.12 0.13 6.43
CA VAL A 76 1.51 1.45 6.51
C VAL A 76 1.02 1.72 7.92
N GLU A 77 0.85 2.98 8.23
CA GLU A 77 0.24 3.40 9.49
C GLU A 77 -1.03 4.18 9.19
N PRO A 78 -2.00 4.20 10.12
CA PRO A 78 -3.24 4.97 9.91
C PRO A 78 -2.93 6.46 9.82
N VAL A 79 -3.76 7.15 9.08
CA VAL A 79 -3.67 8.61 8.96
C VAL A 79 -4.87 9.25 9.65
#